data_a79ac796ec74c72ad2406fc06b509bc0
#
_entry.id   a79ac796ec74c72ad2406fc06b509bc0
#
_cell.length_a   1.000
_cell.length_b   1.000
_cell.length_c   1.000
_cell.angle_alpha   90.00
_cell.angle_beta   90.00
_cell.angle_gamma   90.00
#
_symmetry.space_group_name_H-M   'P 1'
#
loop_
_entity.id
_entity.type
_entity.pdbx_description
1 polymer ?
#
loop_
_entity_poly.entity_id
_entity_poly.type
_entity_poly.pdbx_seq_one_letter_code
_entity_poly.pdbx_strand_id
1 'polypeptide(L)'
;MAENAPPTWWQEHHAFLLECAEEGEVDAGPPFSAQLLDLLTDVECTFAVTGADTPPWPDPHLGPDGQDLPVREEVYSRCLDPAKHRILAARAEAWAQVLVAKGWAEREEIADGAALTWLTDPLVTTHRATVLRPHRPGAQPLLLARTAPDGQVGDHDLAPADALLPGLVVGAGDPPLPVETIPDCGCDACDSGSRDLLEQLDEAVLSIVDGSYEVEISPHGRRERTSFHASSGWSVDQPAVSADLTAGPWAENWTPRPMDPMLEPEDRA
;
A
#
# COMPACT_ATOMS: atom_id res chain seq x y z
N MET A 1 31.35 13.97 5.20
CA MET A 1 31.04 12.97 4.19
C MET A 1 29.59 12.61 4.48
N ALA A 2 28.67 12.87 3.57
CA ALA A 2 27.30 12.37 3.73
C ALA A 2 27.39 10.84 3.68
N GLU A 3 27.08 10.17 4.78
CA GLU A 3 26.82 8.74 4.80
C GLU A 3 25.75 8.51 3.74
N ASN A 4 26.04 7.68 2.74
CA ASN A 4 25.01 7.32 1.75
C ASN A 4 23.87 6.69 2.49
N ALA A 5 22.71 7.33 2.47
CA ALA A 5 21.49 6.71 2.97
C ALA A 5 21.30 5.36 2.24
N PRO A 6 20.79 4.33 2.93
CA PRO A 6 20.49 3.07 2.27
C PRO A 6 19.52 3.31 1.11
N PRO A 7 19.62 2.53 0.03
CA PRO A 7 18.70 2.66 -1.10
C PRO A 7 17.26 2.43 -0.64
N THR A 8 16.32 3.13 -1.29
CA THR A 8 14.88 2.89 -1.07
C THR A 8 14.47 1.55 -1.68
N TRP A 9 13.32 1.00 -1.26
CA TRP A 9 12.79 -0.25 -1.82
C TRP A 9 12.70 -0.20 -3.34
N TRP A 10 12.19 0.88 -3.91
CA TRP A 10 11.99 1.04 -5.35
C TRP A 10 13.29 1.20 -6.15
N GLN A 11 14.35 1.73 -5.53
CA GLN A 11 15.68 1.77 -6.14
C GLN A 11 16.29 0.37 -6.28
N GLU A 12 16.16 -0.45 -5.22
CA GLU A 12 16.63 -1.84 -5.25
C GLU A 12 15.78 -2.68 -6.21
N HIS A 13 14.45 -2.53 -6.17
CA HIS A 13 13.56 -3.24 -7.07
C HIS A 13 13.85 -2.87 -8.55
N HIS A 14 14.03 -1.57 -8.84
CA HIS A 14 14.41 -1.14 -10.19
C HIS A 14 15.75 -1.72 -10.64
N ALA A 15 16.76 -1.75 -9.75
CA ALA A 15 18.06 -2.35 -10.06
C ALA A 15 17.91 -3.86 -10.35
N PHE A 16 17.14 -4.57 -9.55
CA PHE A 16 16.81 -5.97 -9.79
C PHE A 16 16.14 -6.20 -11.16
N LEU A 17 15.14 -5.38 -11.51
CA LEU A 17 14.48 -5.48 -12.81
C LEU A 17 15.42 -5.21 -13.99
N LEU A 18 16.42 -4.32 -13.82
CA LEU A 18 17.45 -4.09 -14.84
C LEU A 18 18.36 -5.33 -15.01
N GLU A 19 18.75 -5.98 -13.91
CA GLU A 19 19.53 -7.22 -13.96
C GLU A 19 18.76 -8.33 -14.67
N CYS A 20 17.49 -8.56 -14.31
CA CYS A 20 16.62 -9.53 -14.97
C CYS A 20 16.47 -9.25 -16.48
N ALA A 21 16.32 -7.97 -16.87
CA ALA A 21 16.22 -7.59 -18.27
C ALA A 21 17.52 -7.85 -19.05
N GLU A 22 18.70 -7.65 -18.42
CA GLU A 22 20.00 -7.96 -19.03
C GLU A 22 20.20 -9.48 -19.18
N GLU A 23 19.68 -10.28 -18.26
CA GLU A 23 19.72 -11.74 -18.30
C GLU A 23 18.65 -12.35 -19.22
N GLY A 24 17.72 -11.55 -19.71
CA GLY A 24 16.64 -11.97 -20.62
C GLY A 24 15.48 -12.67 -19.90
N GLU A 25 15.35 -12.46 -18.61
CA GLU A 25 14.22 -12.93 -17.82
C GLU A 25 12.97 -12.08 -18.09
N VAL A 26 12.02 -12.65 -18.82
CA VAL A 26 10.80 -11.94 -19.26
C VAL A 26 9.73 -11.90 -18.16
N ASP A 27 9.80 -12.80 -17.19
CA ASP A 27 8.76 -12.96 -16.16
C ASP A 27 8.87 -11.93 -15.03
N ALA A 28 10.03 -11.30 -14.85
CA ALA A 28 10.22 -10.26 -13.85
C ALA A 28 9.54 -8.92 -14.19
N GLY A 29 9.06 -8.76 -15.40
CA GLY A 29 8.47 -7.51 -15.87
C GLY A 29 9.50 -6.44 -16.28
N PRO A 30 9.07 -5.32 -16.87
CA PRO A 30 9.98 -4.28 -17.33
C PRO A 30 10.50 -3.41 -16.18
N PRO A 31 11.73 -2.86 -16.28
CA PRO A 31 12.22 -1.84 -15.37
C PRO A 31 11.28 -0.64 -15.27
N PHE A 32 11.35 0.06 -14.15
CA PHE A 32 10.55 1.26 -13.95
C PHE A 32 10.86 2.33 -14.97
N SER A 33 9.82 2.97 -15.52
CA SER A 33 9.98 4.10 -16.42
C SER A 33 10.58 5.31 -15.72
N ALA A 34 11.23 6.20 -16.46
CA ALA A 34 11.75 7.44 -15.90
C ALA A 34 10.65 8.26 -15.20
N GLN A 35 9.43 8.27 -15.75
CA GLN A 35 8.29 8.97 -15.18
C GLN A 35 7.88 8.39 -13.81
N LEU A 36 7.94 7.08 -13.66
CA LEU A 36 7.66 6.40 -12.38
C LEU A 36 8.77 6.73 -11.36
N LEU A 37 10.04 6.65 -11.77
CA LEU A 37 11.17 6.98 -10.90
C LEU A 37 11.13 8.45 -10.45
N ASP A 38 10.76 9.37 -11.33
CA ASP A 38 10.58 10.79 -10.99
C ASP A 38 9.45 10.99 -9.98
N LEU A 39 8.32 10.27 -10.14
CA LEU A 39 7.21 10.32 -9.19
C LEU A 39 7.63 9.81 -7.81
N LEU A 40 8.27 8.64 -7.74
CA LEU A 40 8.74 8.06 -6.48
C LEU A 40 9.81 8.95 -5.81
N THR A 41 10.67 9.59 -6.61
CA THR A 41 11.65 10.56 -6.11
C THR A 41 10.97 11.78 -5.47
N ASP A 42 9.92 12.33 -6.11
CA ASP A 42 9.16 13.46 -5.56
C ASP A 42 8.44 13.06 -4.25
N VAL A 43 7.89 11.84 -4.19
CA VAL A 43 7.28 11.30 -2.97
C VAL A 43 8.32 11.14 -1.87
N GLU A 44 9.52 10.62 -2.19
CA GLU A 44 10.60 10.47 -1.21
C GLU A 44 11.07 11.82 -0.66
N CYS A 45 11.29 12.80 -1.54
CA CYS A 45 11.66 14.17 -1.13
C CYS A 45 10.60 14.80 -0.22
N THR A 46 9.32 14.57 -0.50
CA THR A 46 8.21 15.08 0.30
C THR A 46 8.11 14.33 1.63
N PHE A 47 8.32 13.01 1.60
CA PHE A 47 8.31 12.17 2.78
C PHE A 47 9.43 12.52 3.77
N ALA A 48 10.59 12.94 3.30
CA ALA A 48 11.65 13.46 4.18
C ALA A 48 11.18 14.63 5.07
N VAL A 49 10.11 15.34 4.66
CA VAL A 49 9.51 16.42 5.44
C VAL A 49 8.33 15.93 6.28
N THR A 50 7.38 15.21 5.65
CA THR A 50 6.18 14.72 6.35
C THR A 50 6.50 13.64 7.37
N GLY A 51 7.55 12.85 7.14
CA GLY A 51 8.04 11.76 7.98
C GLY A 51 9.15 12.13 8.95
N ALA A 52 9.51 13.42 9.09
CA ALA A 52 10.65 13.86 9.90
C ALA A 52 10.60 13.36 11.36
N ASP A 53 9.40 13.18 11.92
CA ASP A 53 9.17 12.71 13.29
C ASP A 53 8.82 11.21 13.37
N THR A 54 8.95 10.48 12.26
CA THR A 54 8.64 9.04 12.18
C THR A 54 9.86 8.29 11.66
N PRO A 55 10.86 8.00 12.54
CA PRO A 55 12.08 7.34 12.10
C PRO A 55 11.79 5.94 11.56
N PRO A 56 12.51 5.51 10.52
CA PRO A 56 12.43 4.15 10.02
C PRO A 56 13.04 3.16 11.03
N TRP A 57 12.60 1.91 10.97
CA TRP A 57 13.17 0.81 11.75
C TRP A 57 13.46 -0.39 10.85
N PRO A 58 14.54 -1.15 11.17
CA PRO A 58 14.86 -2.36 10.42
C PRO A 58 13.90 -3.50 10.79
N ASP A 59 13.89 -4.54 9.95
CA ASP A 59 13.24 -5.79 10.28
C ASP A 59 13.85 -6.38 11.57
N PRO A 60 13.07 -6.57 12.64
CA PRO A 60 13.57 -7.12 13.90
C PRO A 60 13.86 -8.63 13.82
N HIS A 61 13.42 -9.29 12.76
CA HIS A 61 13.60 -10.72 12.53
C HIS A 61 14.79 -11.04 11.62
N LEU A 62 15.51 -10.02 11.16
CA LEU A 62 16.77 -10.19 10.45
C LEU A 62 17.97 -9.94 11.36
N GLY A 63 18.87 -10.90 11.39
CA GLY A 63 20.17 -10.75 12.04
C GLY A 63 21.13 -9.85 11.25
N PRO A 64 22.25 -9.43 11.85
CA PRO A 64 23.26 -8.58 11.19
C PRO A 64 23.80 -9.13 9.86
N ASP A 65 23.73 -10.44 9.68
CA ASP A 65 24.19 -11.14 8.48
C ASP A 65 23.05 -11.43 7.49
N GLY A 66 21.86 -10.82 7.69
CA GLY A 66 20.67 -11.05 6.87
C GLY A 66 20.04 -12.45 7.05
N GLN A 67 20.38 -13.15 8.13
CA GLN A 67 19.79 -14.44 8.46
C GLN A 67 18.50 -14.25 9.26
N ASP A 68 17.50 -15.07 8.97
CA ASP A 68 16.25 -15.08 9.72
C ASP A 68 16.50 -15.46 11.18
N LEU A 69 15.99 -14.65 12.09
CA LEU A 69 15.99 -14.93 13.52
C LEU A 69 14.70 -15.66 13.91
N PRO A 70 14.76 -16.65 14.81
CA PRO A 70 13.57 -17.36 15.23
C PRO A 70 12.61 -16.42 15.98
N VAL A 71 11.37 -16.36 15.51
CA VAL A 71 10.31 -15.58 16.14
C VAL A 71 9.80 -16.34 17.37
N ARG A 72 9.74 -15.65 18.52
CA ARG A 72 9.24 -16.26 19.76
C ARG A 72 7.71 -16.21 19.78
N GLU A 73 7.09 -17.23 20.36
CA GLU A 73 5.63 -17.35 20.41
C GLU A 73 4.98 -16.18 21.17
N GLU A 74 5.65 -15.61 22.17
CA GLU A 74 5.12 -14.51 22.98
C GLU A 74 4.94 -13.19 22.22
N VAL A 75 5.55 -13.05 21.02
CA VAL A 75 5.47 -11.81 20.23
C VAL A 75 4.32 -11.80 19.21
N TYR A 76 3.65 -12.96 18.99
CA TYR A 76 2.52 -13.06 18.08
C TYR A 76 1.24 -12.33 18.52
N SER A 77 1.11 -11.99 19.79
CA SER A 77 -0.12 -11.39 20.32
C SER A 77 0.10 -10.02 20.94
N ARG A 78 1.21 -9.36 20.61
CA ARG A 78 1.52 -8.05 21.17
C ARG A 78 2.13 -7.12 20.12
N CYS A 79 2.01 -5.81 20.39
CA CYS A 79 2.72 -4.75 19.69
C CYS A 79 3.33 -3.80 20.73
N LEU A 80 4.65 -3.87 20.92
CA LEU A 80 5.33 -3.08 21.95
C LEU A 80 5.43 -1.60 21.61
N ASP A 81 5.52 -1.26 20.34
CA ASP A 81 5.57 0.12 19.87
C ASP A 81 4.57 0.34 18.72
N PRO A 82 3.27 0.46 19.01
CA PRO A 82 2.28 0.74 17.98
C PRO A 82 2.48 2.13 17.34
N ALA A 83 3.17 3.05 18.03
CA ALA A 83 3.41 4.40 17.51
C ALA A 83 4.31 4.44 16.28
N LYS A 84 5.15 3.43 16.07
CA LYS A 84 6.03 3.33 14.89
C LYS A 84 5.23 3.36 13.58
N HIS A 85 4.05 2.73 13.54
CA HIS A 85 3.19 2.66 12.36
C HIS A 85 2.65 4.02 11.88
N ARG A 86 2.83 5.12 12.65
CA ARG A 86 2.52 6.49 12.19
C ARG A 86 3.29 6.89 10.94
N ILE A 87 4.37 6.19 10.63
CA ILE A 87 5.15 6.37 9.39
C ILE A 87 4.27 6.20 8.14
N LEU A 88 3.28 5.30 8.19
CA LEU A 88 2.32 5.09 7.09
C LEU A 88 1.49 6.35 6.79
N ALA A 89 0.99 7.01 7.84
CA ALA A 89 0.24 8.25 7.67
C ALA A 89 1.12 9.39 7.12
N ALA A 90 2.39 9.43 7.51
CA ALA A 90 3.35 10.40 7.00
C ALA A 90 3.67 10.15 5.50
N ARG A 91 3.80 8.89 5.09
CA ARG A 91 4.00 8.51 3.68
C ARG A 91 2.75 8.78 2.84
N ALA A 92 1.56 8.46 3.35
CA ALA A 92 0.29 8.78 2.71
C ALA A 92 0.10 10.29 2.50
N GLU A 93 0.51 11.12 3.47
CA GLU A 93 0.51 12.58 3.34
C GLU A 93 1.47 13.05 2.26
N ALA A 94 2.66 12.45 2.14
CA ALA A 94 3.60 12.74 1.06
C ALA A 94 2.99 12.45 -0.31
N TRP A 95 2.37 11.30 -0.48
CA TRP A 95 1.63 10.94 -1.70
C TRP A 95 0.56 11.98 -2.04
N ALA A 96 -0.29 12.33 -1.06
CA ALA A 96 -1.36 13.30 -1.27
C ALA A 96 -0.82 14.66 -1.72
N GLN A 97 0.26 15.16 -1.09
CA GLN A 97 0.88 16.42 -1.47
C GLN A 97 1.47 16.39 -2.88
N VAL A 98 2.18 15.32 -3.23
CA VAL A 98 2.80 15.18 -4.56
C VAL A 98 1.75 15.11 -5.67
N LEU A 99 0.71 14.30 -5.51
CA LEU A 99 -0.32 14.13 -6.52
C LEU A 99 -1.11 15.44 -6.77
N VAL A 100 -1.37 16.20 -5.69
CA VAL A 100 -1.97 17.53 -5.80
C VAL A 100 -1.01 18.54 -6.43
N ALA A 101 0.27 18.54 -6.03
CA ALA A 101 1.27 19.46 -6.58
C ALA A 101 1.53 19.22 -8.08
N LYS A 102 1.42 17.97 -8.54
CA LYS A 102 1.46 17.64 -9.98
C LYS A 102 0.20 18.09 -10.75
N GLY A 103 -0.82 18.57 -10.05
CA GLY A 103 -2.09 18.95 -10.66
C GLY A 103 -2.89 17.75 -11.20
N TRP A 104 -2.67 16.57 -10.67
CA TRP A 104 -3.36 15.36 -11.12
C TRP A 104 -4.67 15.13 -10.39
N ALA A 105 -4.82 15.65 -9.16
CA ALA A 105 -6.01 15.46 -8.34
C ALA A 105 -6.35 16.66 -7.46
N GLU A 106 -7.62 16.72 -7.07
CA GLU A 106 -8.11 17.52 -5.95
C GLU A 106 -8.12 16.67 -4.67
N ARG A 107 -7.84 17.34 -3.54
CA ARG A 107 -7.82 16.73 -2.21
C ARG A 107 -9.06 17.10 -1.42
N GLU A 108 -9.70 16.11 -0.82
CA GLU A 108 -10.84 16.27 0.10
C GLU A 108 -10.51 15.54 1.41
N GLU A 109 -10.79 16.20 2.55
CA GLU A 109 -10.59 15.59 3.88
C GLU A 109 -11.95 15.15 4.45
N ILE A 110 -12.03 13.90 4.88
CA ILE A 110 -13.17 13.32 5.58
C ILE A 110 -12.79 13.20 7.05
N ALA A 111 -13.38 14.06 7.89
CA ALA A 111 -13.02 14.13 9.31
C ALA A 111 -13.54 12.93 10.13
N ASP A 112 -14.60 12.30 9.69
CA ASP A 112 -15.22 11.13 10.31
C ASP A 112 -15.19 9.95 9.34
N GLY A 113 -14.22 9.06 9.49
CA GLY A 113 -14.08 7.87 8.66
C GLY A 113 -15.23 6.87 8.79
N ALA A 114 -15.98 6.91 9.91
CA ALA A 114 -17.17 6.09 10.08
C ALA A 114 -18.32 6.50 9.16
N ALA A 115 -18.28 7.73 8.61
CA ALA A 115 -19.25 8.21 7.62
C ALA A 115 -18.95 7.72 6.19
N LEU A 116 -17.80 7.06 5.96
CA LEU A 116 -17.47 6.50 4.66
C LEU A 116 -18.41 5.35 4.31
N THR A 117 -18.92 5.38 3.10
CA THR A 117 -19.67 4.25 2.54
C THR A 117 -18.73 3.45 1.65
N TRP A 118 -18.25 2.34 2.15
CA TRP A 118 -17.41 1.43 1.39
C TRP A 118 -18.25 0.53 0.46
N LEU A 119 -17.69 0.15 -0.67
CA LEU A 119 -18.31 -0.83 -1.56
C LEU A 119 -18.33 -2.23 -0.94
N THR A 120 -17.24 -2.58 -0.25
CA THR A 120 -17.13 -3.75 0.63
C THR A 120 -16.50 -3.31 1.95
N ASP A 121 -16.82 -3.99 3.05
CA ASP A 121 -16.29 -3.65 4.38
C ASP A 121 -14.77 -3.87 4.43
N PRO A 122 -13.97 -2.86 4.85
CA PRO A 122 -12.52 -3.02 5.01
C PRO A 122 -12.13 -3.90 6.21
N LEU A 123 -13.09 -4.41 6.99
CA LEU A 123 -12.91 -5.24 8.19
C LEU A 123 -12.18 -4.55 9.34
N VAL A 124 -11.88 -3.26 9.20
CA VAL A 124 -11.24 -2.44 10.23
C VAL A 124 -11.99 -1.10 10.37
N THR A 125 -11.97 -0.54 11.56
CA THR A 125 -12.57 0.77 11.79
C THR A 125 -11.69 1.87 11.19
N THR A 126 -12.32 2.80 10.45
CA THR A 126 -11.64 3.98 9.91
C THR A 126 -12.10 5.23 10.65
N HIS A 127 -11.16 6.14 10.95
CA HIS A 127 -11.41 7.33 11.77
C HIS A 127 -11.37 8.64 10.97
N ARG A 128 -10.49 8.73 10.00
CA ARG A 128 -10.30 9.89 9.14
C ARG A 128 -9.79 9.45 7.79
N ALA A 129 -10.15 10.15 6.73
CA ALA A 129 -9.64 9.82 5.41
C ALA A 129 -9.31 11.06 4.59
N THR A 130 -8.34 10.88 3.68
CA THR A 130 -8.04 11.79 2.59
C THR A 130 -8.50 11.13 1.30
N VAL A 131 -9.34 11.82 0.53
CA VAL A 131 -9.75 11.40 -0.82
C VAL A 131 -9.04 12.28 -1.83
N LEU A 132 -8.40 11.62 -2.80
CA LEU A 132 -7.78 12.28 -3.95
C LEU A 132 -8.60 11.95 -5.18
N ARG A 133 -9.23 12.99 -5.76
CA ARG A 133 -10.08 12.86 -6.94
C ARG A 133 -9.28 13.26 -8.19
N PRO A 134 -8.98 12.32 -9.09
CA PRO A 134 -8.21 12.62 -10.28
C PRO A 134 -8.99 13.50 -11.25
N HIS A 135 -8.30 14.39 -11.96
CA HIS A 135 -8.90 15.23 -12.99
C HIS A 135 -9.14 14.48 -14.30
N ARG A 136 -8.44 13.37 -14.51
CA ARG A 136 -8.49 12.61 -15.75
C ARG A 136 -9.72 11.71 -15.80
N PRO A 137 -10.53 11.75 -16.86
CA PRO A 137 -11.63 10.82 -17.05
C PRO A 137 -11.15 9.36 -17.11
N GLY A 138 -11.85 8.48 -16.41
CA GLY A 138 -11.52 7.04 -16.34
C GLY A 138 -10.49 6.67 -15.27
N ALA A 139 -9.81 7.67 -14.68
CA ALA A 139 -8.99 7.44 -13.51
C ALA A 139 -9.85 7.26 -12.26
N GLN A 140 -9.47 6.36 -11.37
CA GLN A 140 -10.21 6.09 -10.14
C GLN A 140 -9.75 6.98 -8.99
N PRO A 141 -10.67 7.50 -8.15
CA PRO A 141 -10.30 8.14 -6.90
C PRO A 141 -9.47 7.22 -6.01
N LEU A 142 -8.50 7.81 -5.31
CA LEU A 142 -7.69 7.17 -4.28
C LEU A 142 -8.19 7.63 -2.91
N LEU A 143 -8.46 6.69 -2.03
CA LEU A 143 -8.81 6.93 -0.64
C LEU A 143 -7.67 6.43 0.26
N LEU A 144 -7.28 7.26 1.23
CA LEU A 144 -6.28 6.95 2.26
C LEU A 144 -6.95 7.14 3.63
N ALA A 145 -7.48 6.05 4.20
CA ALA A 145 -8.22 6.09 5.45
C ALA A 145 -7.37 5.59 6.62
N ARG A 146 -7.33 6.35 7.72
CA ARG A 146 -6.57 6.02 8.93
C ARG A 146 -7.36 5.09 9.85
N THR A 147 -6.70 4.08 10.39
CA THR A 147 -7.31 3.08 11.30
C THR A 147 -7.26 3.47 12.77
N ALA A 148 -6.57 4.57 13.11
CA ALA A 148 -6.54 5.13 14.46
C ALA A 148 -6.78 6.64 14.46
N PRO A 149 -7.36 7.22 15.53
CA PRO A 149 -7.48 8.65 15.70
C PRO A 149 -6.11 9.33 15.79
N ASP A 150 -6.05 10.61 15.36
CA ASP A 150 -4.82 11.40 15.46
C ASP A 150 -4.33 11.49 16.91
N GLY A 151 -3.06 11.19 17.11
CA GLY A 151 -2.40 11.28 18.41
C GLY A 151 -2.75 10.19 19.42
N GLN A 152 -3.66 9.28 19.08
CA GLN A 152 -3.93 8.10 19.89
C GLN A 152 -3.08 6.93 19.41
N VAL A 153 -2.51 6.23 20.38
CA VAL A 153 -1.78 4.99 20.18
C VAL A 153 -2.40 3.99 21.13
N GLY A 154 -2.69 2.81 20.61
CA GLY A 154 -3.31 1.76 21.41
C GLY A 154 -2.44 1.34 22.60
N ASP A 155 -3.07 0.67 23.54
CA ASP A 155 -2.37 0.06 24.68
C ASP A 155 -1.58 -1.17 24.16
N HIS A 156 -0.27 -1.17 24.37
CA HIS A 156 0.63 -2.23 23.94
C HIS A 156 0.44 -3.56 24.69
N ASP A 157 -0.35 -3.58 25.77
CA ASP A 157 -0.72 -4.80 26.49
C ASP A 157 -2.00 -5.47 25.91
N LEU A 158 -2.66 -4.84 24.91
CA LEU A 158 -3.82 -5.42 24.24
C LEU A 158 -3.38 -6.27 23.04
N ALA A 159 -4.16 -7.31 22.76
CA ALA A 159 -3.98 -8.07 21.53
C ALA A 159 -4.11 -7.13 20.30
N PRO A 160 -3.33 -7.34 19.21
CA PRO A 160 -3.35 -6.47 18.04
C PRO A 160 -4.74 -6.23 17.44
N ALA A 161 -5.64 -7.21 17.53
CA ALA A 161 -7.02 -7.09 17.09
C ALA A 161 -7.86 -6.08 17.89
N ASP A 162 -7.46 -5.80 19.15
CA ASP A 162 -8.15 -4.89 20.06
C ASP A 162 -7.39 -3.56 20.24
N ALA A 163 -6.17 -3.49 19.72
CA ALA A 163 -5.35 -2.29 19.81
C ALA A 163 -5.70 -1.30 18.71
N LEU A 164 -5.79 -0.01 19.04
CA LEU A 164 -5.86 1.06 18.05
C LEU A 164 -4.46 1.22 17.40
N LEU A 165 -4.20 0.42 16.39
CA LEU A 165 -2.94 0.51 15.64
C LEU A 165 -3.04 1.63 14.60
N PRO A 166 -2.10 2.59 14.59
CA PRO A 166 -1.99 3.53 13.50
C PRO A 166 -1.65 2.81 12.19
N GLY A 167 -2.61 2.70 11.31
CA GLY A 167 -2.48 2.06 10.01
C GLY A 167 -3.27 2.82 8.96
N LEU A 168 -3.33 2.26 7.76
CA LEU A 168 -4.05 2.79 6.63
C LEU A 168 -4.89 1.71 5.94
N VAL A 169 -6.06 2.11 5.46
CA VAL A 169 -6.76 1.42 4.39
C VAL A 169 -6.58 2.25 3.13
N VAL A 170 -5.98 1.67 2.12
CA VAL A 170 -5.94 2.21 0.75
C VAL A 170 -7.20 1.75 0.03
N GLY A 171 -7.92 2.66 -0.59
CA GLY A 171 -9.14 2.35 -1.34
C GLY A 171 -9.15 2.98 -2.72
N ALA A 172 -9.85 2.34 -3.65
CA ALA A 172 -10.03 2.81 -5.02
C ALA A 172 -11.51 2.96 -5.38
N GLY A 173 -11.85 3.99 -6.14
CA GLY A 173 -13.22 4.19 -6.66
C GLY A 173 -14.11 5.07 -5.78
N ASP A 174 -15.37 5.23 -6.21
CA ASP A 174 -16.41 5.98 -5.50
C ASP A 174 -17.79 5.33 -5.76
N PRO A 175 -18.34 4.57 -4.79
CA PRO A 175 -17.83 4.33 -3.44
C PRO A 175 -16.52 3.54 -3.44
N PRO A 176 -15.62 3.79 -2.44
CA PRO A 176 -14.31 3.16 -2.42
C PRO A 176 -14.41 1.66 -2.12
N LEU A 177 -13.60 0.90 -2.85
CA LEU A 177 -13.32 -0.49 -2.60
C LEU A 177 -11.98 -0.59 -1.86
N PRO A 178 -11.86 -1.31 -0.71
CA PRO A 178 -10.57 -1.56 -0.08
C PRO A 178 -9.62 -2.32 -1.01
N VAL A 179 -8.44 -1.75 -1.21
CA VAL A 179 -7.35 -2.34 -1.98
C VAL A 179 -6.38 -3.03 -1.03
N GLU A 180 -5.93 -2.30 -0.02
CA GLU A 180 -4.95 -2.81 0.94
C GLU A 180 -5.21 -2.25 2.34
N THR A 181 -4.95 -3.06 3.37
CA THR A 181 -4.95 -2.64 4.78
C THR A 181 -3.55 -2.83 5.34
N ILE A 182 -2.90 -1.73 5.74
CA ILE A 182 -1.49 -1.73 6.11
C ILE A 182 -1.32 -1.17 7.54
N PRO A 183 -0.67 -1.90 8.45
CA PRO A 183 -0.28 -3.30 8.29
C PRO A 183 -1.49 -4.24 8.31
N ASP A 184 -1.38 -5.37 7.63
CA ASP A 184 -2.37 -6.46 7.70
C ASP A 184 -2.42 -7.05 9.12
N CYS A 185 -1.25 -7.22 9.72
CA CYS A 185 -1.09 -7.60 11.13
C CYS A 185 -0.12 -6.66 11.83
N GLY A 186 -0.53 -6.09 12.94
CA GLY A 186 0.32 -5.17 13.71
C GLY A 186 1.08 -5.81 14.87
N CYS A 187 1.17 -7.15 14.96
CA CYS A 187 1.91 -7.78 16.04
C CYS A 187 3.43 -7.78 15.75
N ASP A 188 4.22 -7.81 16.85
CA ASP A 188 5.69 -7.79 16.74
C ASP A 188 6.25 -8.99 15.98
N ALA A 189 5.50 -10.11 15.89
CA ALA A 189 5.92 -11.29 15.13
C ALA A 189 5.81 -11.12 13.60
N CYS A 190 4.90 -10.25 13.15
CA CYS A 190 4.68 -9.97 11.73
C CYS A 190 5.39 -8.68 11.26
N ASP A 191 6.22 -8.09 12.14
CA ASP A 191 6.94 -6.87 11.82
C ASP A 191 8.14 -7.19 10.91
N SER A 192 8.06 -6.78 9.66
CA SER A 192 9.14 -6.90 8.66
C SER A 192 9.93 -5.59 8.47
N GLY A 193 9.76 -4.64 9.40
CA GLY A 193 10.38 -3.33 9.32
C GLY A 193 9.58 -2.30 8.53
N SER A 194 9.97 -1.04 8.66
CA SER A 194 9.26 0.06 8.01
C SER A 194 9.35 0.05 6.50
N ARG A 195 10.41 -0.55 5.95
CA ARG A 195 10.64 -0.60 4.51
C ARG A 195 9.54 -1.36 3.79
N ASP A 196 9.21 -2.55 4.25
CA ASP A 196 8.19 -3.41 3.66
C ASP A 196 6.79 -2.76 3.74
N LEU A 197 6.49 -2.10 4.87
CA LEU A 197 5.23 -1.37 5.01
C LEU A 197 5.11 -0.18 4.04
N LEU A 198 6.22 0.53 3.80
CA LEU A 198 6.25 1.63 2.84
C LEU A 198 6.17 1.11 1.39
N GLU A 199 6.79 -0.02 1.08
CA GLU A 199 6.68 -0.70 -0.19
C GLU A 199 5.23 -1.08 -0.48
N GLN A 200 4.56 -1.80 0.43
CA GLN A 200 3.14 -2.17 0.31
C GLN A 200 2.24 -0.95 0.06
N LEU A 201 2.45 0.13 0.82
CA LEU A 201 1.69 1.37 0.62
C LEU A 201 1.95 1.99 -0.75
N ASP A 202 3.21 2.08 -1.15
CA ASP A 202 3.59 2.68 -2.43
C ASP A 202 3.05 1.87 -3.60
N GLU A 203 3.13 0.54 -3.56
CA GLU A 203 2.58 -0.34 -4.60
C GLU A 203 1.05 -0.22 -4.72
N ALA A 204 0.34 -0.21 -3.59
CA ALA A 204 -1.11 -0.03 -3.59
C ALA A 204 -1.52 1.32 -4.18
N VAL A 205 -0.82 2.41 -3.81
CA VAL A 205 -1.08 3.74 -4.38
C VAL A 205 -0.71 3.80 -5.86
N LEU A 206 0.47 3.29 -6.22
CA LEU A 206 0.95 3.29 -7.60
C LEU A 206 0.01 2.55 -8.53
N SER A 207 -0.49 1.38 -8.15
CA SER A 207 -1.40 0.58 -8.99
C SER A 207 -2.65 1.37 -9.39
N ILE A 208 -3.16 2.23 -8.49
CA ILE A 208 -4.31 3.10 -8.76
C ILE A 208 -3.90 4.29 -9.64
N VAL A 209 -2.77 4.92 -9.33
CA VAL A 209 -2.29 6.16 -9.98
C VAL A 209 -1.75 5.89 -11.38
N ASP A 210 -1.06 4.77 -11.59
CA ASP A 210 -0.53 4.37 -12.90
C ASP A 210 -1.59 3.71 -13.79
N GLY A 211 -2.74 3.33 -13.22
CA GLY A 211 -3.84 2.72 -13.94
C GLY A 211 -3.66 1.22 -14.18
N SER A 212 -2.84 0.53 -13.38
CA SER A 212 -2.65 -0.92 -13.46
C SER A 212 -3.51 -1.72 -12.47
N TYR A 213 -4.45 -1.07 -11.79
CA TYR A 213 -5.35 -1.75 -10.85
C TYR A 213 -6.60 -2.25 -11.55
N GLU A 214 -6.84 -3.55 -11.49
CA GLU A 214 -8.09 -4.20 -11.90
C GLU A 214 -8.60 -5.13 -10.80
N VAL A 215 -9.90 -5.08 -10.55
CA VAL A 215 -10.55 -6.01 -9.63
C VAL A 215 -11.91 -6.41 -10.15
N GLU A 216 -12.19 -7.70 -10.08
CA GLU A 216 -13.50 -8.31 -10.32
C GLU A 216 -13.98 -8.94 -9.01
N ILE A 217 -15.14 -8.50 -8.53
CA ILE A 217 -15.81 -9.09 -7.37
C ILE A 217 -17.10 -9.75 -7.86
N SER A 218 -17.26 -11.01 -7.51
CA SER A 218 -18.44 -11.82 -7.85
C SER A 218 -18.88 -12.62 -6.62
N PRO A 219 -20.09 -13.23 -6.64
CA PRO A 219 -20.49 -14.15 -5.59
C PRO A 219 -19.58 -15.38 -5.44
N HIS A 220 -18.66 -15.57 -6.38
CA HIS A 220 -17.74 -16.71 -6.42
C HIS A 220 -16.33 -16.37 -5.92
N GLY A 221 -16.03 -15.09 -5.67
CA GLY A 221 -14.74 -14.65 -5.17
C GLY A 221 -14.32 -13.29 -5.69
N ARG A 222 -13.13 -12.87 -5.27
CA ARG A 222 -12.44 -11.65 -5.72
C ARG A 222 -11.23 -12.06 -6.55
N ARG A 223 -11.06 -11.42 -7.69
CA ARG A 223 -9.86 -11.48 -8.52
C ARG A 223 -9.30 -10.08 -8.62
N GLU A 224 -8.03 -9.96 -8.36
CA GLU A 224 -7.33 -8.68 -8.38
C GLU A 224 -6.02 -8.79 -9.13
N ARG A 225 -5.71 -7.79 -9.92
CA ARG A 225 -4.44 -7.67 -10.66
C ARG A 225 -3.91 -6.26 -10.60
N THR A 226 -2.61 -6.18 -10.42
CA THR A 226 -1.84 -4.94 -10.53
C THR A 226 -0.62 -5.17 -11.39
N SER A 227 0.22 -4.16 -11.56
CA SER A 227 1.56 -4.33 -12.16
C SER A 227 2.60 -4.90 -11.19
N PHE A 228 2.22 -5.15 -9.94
CA PHE A 228 3.10 -5.67 -8.90
C PHE A 228 2.73 -7.09 -8.49
N HIS A 229 1.45 -7.40 -8.45
CA HIS A 229 0.96 -8.72 -8.06
C HIS A 229 -0.39 -9.06 -8.70
N ALA A 230 -0.70 -10.34 -8.72
CA ALA A 230 -2.03 -10.85 -9.01
C ALA A 230 -2.49 -11.77 -7.88
N SER A 231 -3.74 -11.63 -7.48
CA SER A 231 -4.33 -12.47 -6.43
C SER A 231 -5.74 -12.93 -6.80
N SER A 232 -6.11 -14.12 -6.34
CA SER A 232 -7.48 -14.61 -6.40
C SER A 232 -7.84 -15.25 -5.07
N GLY A 233 -8.96 -14.85 -4.50
CA GLY A 233 -9.40 -15.32 -3.20
C GLY A 233 -10.89 -15.66 -3.18
N TRP A 234 -11.24 -16.63 -2.32
CA TRP A 234 -12.62 -16.99 -2.01
C TRP A 234 -12.89 -16.52 -0.58
N SER A 235 -13.85 -15.63 -0.41
CA SER A 235 -14.36 -15.32 0.91
C SER A 235 -15.76 -15.93 1.07
N VAL A 236 -15.92 -16.75 2.09
CA VAL A 236 -17.22 -17.40 2.41
C VAL A 236 -18.21 -16.39 3.02
N ASP A 237 -17.72 -15.23 3.51
CA ASP A 237 -18.49 -14.26 4.30
C ASP A 237 -18.69 -12.91 3.59
N GLN A 238 -18.37 -12.80 2.30
CA GLN A 238 -18.60 -11.53 1.61
C GLN A 238 -20.07 -11.36 1.22
N PRO A 239 -20.65 -10.15 1.42
CA PRO A 239 -21.99 -9.86 0.94
C PRO A 239 -22.03 -10.05 -0.58
N ALA A 240 -23.22 -10.37 -1.11
CA ALA A 240 -23.48 -10.63 -2.52
C ALA A 240 -23.33 -9.33 -3.38
N VAL A 241 -22.18 -8.70 -3.30
CA VAL A 241 -21.83 -7.53 -4.11
C VAL A 241 -21.08 -8.03 -5.33
N SER A 242 -21.51 -7.58 -6.50
CA SER A 242 -20.72 -7.75 -7.73
C SER A 242 -20.21 -6.38 -8.16
N ALA A 243 -18.94 -6.29 -8.45
CA ALA A 243 -18.31 -5.05 -8.90
C ALA A 243 -17.12 -5.36 -9.80
N ASP A 244 -16.98 -4.55 -10.83
CA ASP A 244 -15.79 -4.51 -11.69
C ASP A 244 -15.22 -3.10 -11.60
N LEU A 245 -13.95 -2.99 -11.26
CA LEU A 245 -13.27 -1.71 -11.21
C LEU A 245 -11.95 -1.84 -11.95
N THR A 246 -11.73 -0.93 -12.90
CA THR A 246 -10.47 -0.78 -13.62
C THR A 246 -10.00 0.66 -13.44
N ALA A 247 -8.78 0.85 -12.99
CA ALA A 247 -8.17 2.16 -12.90
C ALA A 247 -7.62 2.59 -14.27
N GLY A 248 -7.71 3.89 -14.55
CA GLY A 248 -6.97 4.52 -15.64
C GLY A 248 -5.85 5.40 -15.07
N PRO A 249 -4.76 5.61 -15.82
CA PRO A 249 -3.62 6.39 -15.33
C PRO A 249 -4.01 7.86 -15.09
N TRP A 250 -3.47 8.47 -14.03
CA TRP A 250 -3.79 9.85 -13.64
C TRP A 250 -3.10 10.91 -14.52
N ALA A 251 -1.93 10.60 -15.04
CA ALA A 251 -1.23 11.49 -15.96
C ALA A 251 -1.59 11.22 -17.42
N GLU A 252 -1.67 12.27 -18.24
CA GLU A 252 -2.14 12.17 -19.64
C GLU A 252 -1.23 11.30 -20.52
N ASN A 253 0.08 11.38 -20.31
CA ASN A 253 1.08 10.66 -21.12
C ASN A 253 1.70 9.47 -20.37
N TRP A 254 0.99 8.95 -19.39
CA TRP A 254 1.46 7.80 -18.62
C TRP A 254 1.06 6.51 -19.33
N THR A 255 2.05 5.65 -19.53
CA THR A 255 1.82 4.29 -19.99
C THR A 255 1.79 3.38 -18.77
N PRO A 256 0.65 2.74 -18.47
CA PRO A 256 0.58 1.77 -17.38
C PRO A 256 1.63 0.67 -17.56
N ARG A 257 2.16 0.19 -16.47
CA ARG A 257 3.00 -1.01 -16.49
C ARG A 257 2.15 -2.22 -16.91
N PRO A 258 2.76 -3.23 -17.55
CA PRO A 258 2.08 -4.49 -17.79
C PRO A 258 1.57 -5.07 -16.47
N MET A 259 0.37 -5.60 -16.51
CA MET A 259 -0.18 -6.31 -15.37
C MET A 259 0.53 -7.64 -15.16
N ASP A 260 0.68 -8.02 -13.89
CA ASP A 260 1.18 -9.34 -13.54
C ASP A 260 0.25 -10.41 -14.16
N PRO A 261 0.78 -11.43 -14.86
CA PRO A 261 -0.04 -12.48 -15.43
C PRO A 261 -0.75 -13.25 -14.30
N MET A 262 -2.08 -13.31 -14.35
CA MET A 262 -2.81 -14.22 -13.47
C MET A 262 -2.36 -15.65 -13.75
N LEU A 263 -1.89 -16.32 -12.73
CA LEU A 263 -1.75 -17.76 -12.79
C LEU A 263 -3.17 -18.33 -12.97
N GLU A 264 -3.43 -18.92 -14.15
CA GLU A 264 -4.65 -19.69 -14.36
C GLU A 264 -4.74 -20.72 -13.21
N PRO A 265 -5.89 -20.87 -12.56
CA PRO A 265 -6.03 -21.92 -11.57
C PRO A 265 -5.69 -23.24 -12.28
N GLU A 266 -4.59 -23.85 -11.90
CA GLU A 266 -4.28 -25.21 -12.38
C GLU A 266 -5.54 -26.04 -12.18
N ASP A 267 -6.07 -26.58 -13.29
CA ASP A 267 -7.16 -27.55 -13.26
C ASP A 267 -6.73 -28.67 -12.30
N ARG A 268 -7.19 -28.58 -11.06
CA ARG A 268 -7.04 -29.67 -10.10
C ARG A 268 -7.98 -30.76 -10.57
N ALA A 269 -7.40 -31.65 -11.39
CA ALA A 269 -8.00 -32.92 -11.80
C ALA A 269 -8.18 -33.85 -10.60
#